data_bed98d3de147eb8742070813bc94db1a
#
_entry.id   bed98d3de147eb8742070813bc94db1a
#
_cell.length_a   1.000
_cell.length_b   1.000
_cell.length_c   1.000
_cell.angle_alpha   90.00
_cell.angle_beta   90.00
_cell.angle_gamma   90.00
#
_symmetry.space_group_name_H-M   'P 1'
#
loop_
_entity.id
_entity.type
_entity.pdbx_description
1 polymer ?
#
loop_
_entity_poly.entity_id
_entity_poly.type
_entity_poly.pdbx_seq_one_letter_code
_entity_poly.pdbx_strand_id
1 'polypeptide(L)'
;MALKLRKLSAPATVRRRKLRVLGTDISLLEAVRNRASTDLGFDIEFEVLDFPSCQRKAALSPETYDVYDQCFHNLSIVWYWGALQPVDTDLLKCWDKVGPLTKLGGVDKYANRGVGDVPVNKLYVQPDHSLGPEATRYIAMLPTVHNFDSFGYDTRIFNGEAKPRESWSMLFAPQAKGRLALVDEPAIGLFDAALAAEAMGVLKFENIGNMTPAELSSLFGFLHAKRQEGAFLRCWSTGHEAAGLFRNGEAAIQSMWSPAYNVLGPATEYVRESAPEEGYRAWHGGLSIARHVFGATLGMAHEYMDWWLSGWAGALMARQGYYIAAAAAPRAYMSSAEWAYWYDGQEALEDLPGVDGHSTVIRKGARRSGGSYLERARRIAVWNTVMDEHNYATRAWTRFVAQVNGKAR
;
A
#
# COMPACT_ATOMS: atom_id res chain seq x y z
N MET A 1 -71.81 -14.40 23.01
CA MET A 1 -70.79 -15.13 22.26
C MET A 1 -69.88 -14.08 21.64
N ALA A 2 -68.72 -13.75 22.29
CA ALA A 2 -67.85 -12.68 21.89
C ALA A 2 -66.63 -13.28 21.14
N LEU A 3 -66.49 -12.89 19.87
CA LEU A 3 -65.34 -13.26 19.05
C LEU A 3 -64.09 -12.52 19.55
N LYS A 4 -63.10 -13.23 20.06
CA LYS A 4 -61.75 -12.73 20.33
C LYS A 4 -61.01 -12.58 18.99
N LEU A 5 -60.83 -11.34 18.54
CA LEU A 5 -59.88 -11.01 17.46
C LEU A 5 -58.44 -11.36 17.91
N ARG A 6 -57.82 -12.35 17.24
CA ARG A 6 -56.39 -12.59 17.36
C ARG A 6 -55.62 -11.39 16.77
N LYS A 7 -54.82 -10.71 17.61
CA LYS A 7 -53.82 -9.76 17.14
C LYS A 7 -52.83 -10.52 16.27
N LEU A 8 -52.78 -10.16 14.99
CA LEU A 8 -51.71 -10.53 14.08
C LEU A 8 -50.40 -9.94 14.66
N SER A 9 -49.46 -10.81 15.03
CA SER A 9 -48.12 -10.41 15.40
C SER A 9 -47.48 -9.70 14.21
N ALA A 10 -46.85 -8.56 14.46
CA ALA A 10 -46.08 -7.83 13.45
C ALA A 10 -45.03 -8.79 12.82
N PRO A 11 -44.77 -8.67 11.51
CA PRO A 11 -43.74 -9.51 10.88
C PRO A 11 -42.42 -9.32 11.61
N ALA A 12 -41.79 -10.44 11.97
CA ALA A 12 -40.46 -10.43 12.55
C ALA A 12 -39.56 -9.63 11.60
N THR A 13 -38.96 -8.56 12.09
CA THR A 13 -37.94 -7.83 11.36
C THR A 13 -36.85 -8.82 10.97
N VAL A 14 -36.79 -9.15 9.69
CA VAL A 14 -35.71 -9.96 9.14
C VAL A 14 -34.41 -9.18 9.45
N ARG A 15 -33.65 -9.66 10.43
CA ARG A 15 -32.35 -9.07 10.75
C ARG A 15 -31.52 -9.15 9.48
N ARG A 16 -31.22 -7.99 8.86
CA ARG A 16 -30.32 -7.92 7.70
C ARG A 16 -29.02 -8.63 8.06
N ARG A 17 -28.54 -9.45 7.16
CA ARG A 17 -27.25 -10.13 7.31
C ARG A 17 -26.16 -9.06 7.30
N LYS A 18 -25.14 -9.22 8.14
CA LYS A 18 -24.09 -8.23 8.35
C LYS A 18 -22.73 -8.88 8.09
N LEU A 19 -21.90 -8.21 7.30
CA LEU A 19 -20.49 -8.53 7.09
C LEU A 19 -19.63 -7.57 7.92
N ARG A 20 -18.62 -8.06 8.62
CA ARG A 20 -17.68 -7.24 9.41
C ARG A 20 -16.32 -7.20 8.69
N VAL A 21 -15.86 -6.01 8.33
CA VAL A 21 -14.61 -5.78 7.61
C VAL A 21 -13.66 -5.02 8.52
N LEU A 22 -12.52 -5.63 8.83
CA LEU A 22 -11.42 -5.03 9.58
C LEU A 22 -10.31 -4.63 8.61
N GLY A 23 -9.85 -3.40 8.65
CA GLY A 23 -8.76 -2.94 7.77
C GLY A 23 -8.19 -1.58 8.17
N THR A 24 -7.49 -0.96 7.23
CA THR A 24 -6.84 0.32 7.41
C THR A 24 -7.43 1.38 6.46
N ASP A 25 -7.07 2.64 6.67
CA ASP A 25 -7.49 3.77 5.83
C ASP A 25 -6.85 3.80 4.44
N ILE A 26 -5.91 2.89 4.13
CA ILE A 26 -5.31 2.78 2.79
C ILE A 26 -6.36 2.39 1.75
N SER A 27 -7.17 1.39 2.06
CA SER A 27 -8.20 0.80 1.17
C SER A 27 -9.62 1.11 1.63
N LEU A 28 -9.85 1.24 2.94
CA LEU A 28 -11.16 1.50 3.52
C LEU A 28 -11.47 3.00 3.62
N LEU A 29 -11.23 3.75 2.53
CA LEU A 29 -11.67 5.15 2.44
C LEU A 29 -13.16 5.29 2.70
N GLU A 30 -13.59 6.44 3.22
CA GLU A 30 -15.01 6.71 3.45
C GLU A 30 -15.86 6.47 2.20
N ALA A 31 -15.40 6.93 1.02
CA ALA A 31 -16.07 6.71 -0.25
C ALA A 31 -16.23 5.22 -0.60
N VAL A 32 -15.19 4.39 -0.34
CA VAL A 32 -15.23 2.94 -0.54
C VAL A 32 -16.28 2.30 0.37
N ARG A 33 -16.27 2.64 1.67
CA ARG A 33 -17.21 2.11 2.66
C ARG A 33 -18.65 2.44 2.33
N ASN A 34 -18.93 3.71 1.98
CA ASN A 34 -20.26 4.19 1.61
C ASN A 34 -20.76 3.52 0.32
N ARG A 35 -19.90 3.39 -0.67
CA ARG A 35 -20.25 2.78 -1.95
C ARG A 35 -20.50 1.28 -1.81
N ALA A 36 -19.64 0.54 -1.09
CA ALA A 36 -19.85 -0.88 -0.82
C ALA A 36 -21.18 -1.13 -0.10
N SER A 37 -21.51 -0.31 0.93
CA SER A 37 -22.77 -0.39 1.66
C SER A 37 -24.00 -0.10 0.80
N THR A 38 -23.85 0.65 -0.29
CA THR A 38 -24.91 0.96 -1.23
C THR A 38 -25.08 -0.11 -2.29
N ASP A 39 -23.99 -0.61 -2.86
CA ASP A 39 -23.99 -1.53 -3.99
C ASP A 39 -24.32 -2.98 -3.59
N LEU A 40 -23.94 -3.38 -2.36
CA LEU A 40 -24.12 -4.73 -1.85
C LEU A 40 -25.45 -4.85 -1.07
N GLY A 41 -26.16 -5.94 -1.27
CA GLY A 41 -27.51 -6.17 -0.74
C GLY A 41 -27.59 -6.53 0.75
N PHE A 42 -26.50 -6.32 1.51
CA PHE A 42 -26.38 -6.63 2.93
C PHE A 42 -25.69 -5.51 3.71
N ASP A 43 -25.84 -5.49 5.03
CA ASP A 43 -25.19 -4.49 5.87
C ASP A 43 -23.70 -4.81 6.03
N ILE A 44 -22.85 -3.77 6.00
CA ILE A 44 -21.41 -3.93 6.24
C ILE A 44 -21.01 -3.04 7.42
N GLU A 45 -20.30 -3.64 8.37
CA GLU A 45 -19.66 -2.92 9.47
C GLU A 45 -18.17 -2.84 9.20
N PHE A 46 -17.65 -1.62 9.09
CA PHE A 46 -16.24 -1.37 8.87
C PHE A 46 -15.58 -0.95 10.17
N GLU A 47 -14.46 -1.60 10.49
CA GLU A 47 -13.57 -1.17 11.55
C GLU A 47 -12.23 -0.78 10.93
N VAL A 48 -11.89 0.50 11.03
CA VAL A 48 -10.67 1.08 10.45
C VAL A 48 -9.71 1.39 11.59
N LEU A 49 -8.54 0.79 11.58
CA LEU A 49 -7.50 0.93 12.59
C LEU A 49 -6.17 1.34 11.94
N ASP A 50 -5.23 1.81 12.76
CA ASP A 50 -3.84 1.93 12.33
C ASP A 50 -3.23 0.56 12.01
N PHE A 51 -2.13 0.57 11.28
CA PHE A 51 -1.47 -0.63 10.76
C PHE A 51 -1.16 -1.68 11.83
N PRO A 52 -0.42 -1.34 12.93
CA PRO A 52 -0.09 -2.29 13.99
C PRO A 52 -1.32 -2.77 14.77
N SER A 53 -2.28 -1.90 15.04
CA SER A 53 -3.50 -2.25 15.78
C SER A 53 -4.40 -3.18 14.97
N CYS A 54 -4.54 -2.93 13.66
CA CYS A 54 -5.28 -3.78 12.74
C CYS A 54 -4.67 -5.20 12.70
N GLN A 55 -3.36 -5.32 12.50
CA GLN A 55 -2.65 -6.59 12.47
C GLN A 55 -2.77 -7.35 13.79
N ARG A 56 -2.57 -6.67 14.93
CA ARG A 56 -2.68 -7.27 16.26
C ARG A 56 -4.09 -7.82 16.51
N LYS A 57 -5.12 -7.02 16.20
CA LYS A 57 -6.51 -7.45 16.34
C LYS A 57 -6.82 -8.64 15.44
N ALA A 58 -6.37 -8.62 14.19
CA ALA A 58 -6.58 -9.71 13.26
C ALA A 58 -6.00 -11.04 13.78
N ALA A 59 -4.80 -11.01 14.35
CA ALA A 59 -4.15 -12.20 14.89
C ALA A 59 -4.81 -12.71 16.19
N LEU A 60 -5.15 -11.80 17.11
CA LEU A 60 -5.53 -12.16 18.49
C LEU A 60 -7.04 -12.29 18.71
N SER A 61 -7.88 -11.73 17.84
CA SER A 61 -9.33 -11.70 17.98
C SER A 61 -10.05 -11.99 16.65
N PRO A 62 -9.72 -13.10 15.97
CA PRO A 62 -10.24 -13.40 14.64
C PRO A 62 -11.77 -13.54 14.59
N GLU A 63 -12.43 -13.83 15.71
CA GLU A 63 -13.89 -13.92 15.83
C GLU A 63 -14.60 -12.57 15.74
N THR A 64 -13.89 -11.46 15.78
CA THR A 64 -14.45 -10.10 15.78
C THR A 64 -14.67 -9.51 14.39
N TYR A 65 -14.11 -10.12 13.35
CA TYR A 65 -14.24 -9.68 11.96
C TYR A 65 -14.49 -10.87 11.04
N ASP A 66 -14.99 -10.63 9.83
CA ASP A 66 -15.25 -11.64 8.82
C ASP A 66 -14.27 -11.54 7.63
N VAL A 67 -13.92 -10.30 7.24
CA VAL A 67 -12.92 -9.99 6.21
C VAL A 67 -11.81 -9.15 6.82
N TYR A 68 -10.56 -9.48 6.50
CA TYR A 68 -9.35 -8.76 6.87
C TYR A 68 -8.73 -8.09 5.64
N ASP A 69 -8.59 -6.77 5.69
CA ASP A 69 -8.06 -5.93 4.62
C ASP A 69 -6.73 -5.31 5.06
N GLN A 70 -5.62 -5.79 4.50
CA GLN A 70 -4.27 -5.40 4.91
C GLN A 70 -3.24 -5.70 3.82
N CYS A 71 -1.99 -5.26 4.04
CA CYS A 71 -0.89 -5.52 3.13
C CYS A 71 -0.34 -6.96 3.21
N PHE A 72 0.12 -7.47 2.07
CA PHE A 72 0.67 -8.82 1.94
C PHE A 72 1.88 -9.11 2.85
N HIS A 73 2.73 -8.12 3.11
CA HIS A 73 3.89 -8.34 3.99
C HIS A 73 3.49 -8.69 5.43
N ASN A 74 2.28 -8.34 5.86
CA ASN A 74 1.75 -8.71 7.17
C ASN A 74 0.97 -10.04 7.18
N LEU A 75 0.69 -10.62 6.02
CA LEU A 75 -0.15 -11.81 5.87
C LEU A 75 0.37 -13.00 6.67
N SER A 76 1.68 -13.28 6.59
CA SER A 76 2.30 -14.44 7.25
C SER A 76 2.03 -14.46 8.76
N ILE A 77 2.07 -13.31 9.42
CA ILE A 77 1.83 -13.22 10.87
C ILE A 77 0.41 -13.69 11.21
N VAL A 78 -0.59 -13.17 10.49
CA VAL A 78 -2.00 -13.51 10.76
C VAL A 78 -2.35 -14.92 10.29
N TRP A 79 -1.76 -15.35 9.16
CA TRP A 79 -1.96 -16.69 8.60
C TRP A 79 -1.43 -17.79 9.52
N TYR A 80 -0.16 -17.74 9.89
CA TYR A 80 0.47 -18.75 10.74
C TYR A 80 -0.02 -18.73 12.19
N TRP A 81 -0.66 -17.63 12.61
CA TRP A 81 -1.43 -17.58 13.85
C TRP A 81 -2.76 -18.35 13.76
N GLY A 82 -3.11 -18.82 12.57
CA GLY A 82 -4.34 -19.61 12.33
C GLY A 82 -5.62 -18.78 12.39
N ALA A 83 -5.56 -17.48 12.13
CA ALA A 83 -6.71 -16.58 12.18
C ALA A 83 -7.51 -16.53 10.87
N LEU A 84 -6.92 -16.97 9.76
CA LEU A 84 -7.48 -16.90 8.41
C LEU A 84 -7.76 -18.29 7.85
N GLN A 85 -8.57 -18.37 6.80
CA GLN A 85 -8.85 -19.58 6.04
C GLN A 85 -8.51 -19.39 4.56
N PRO A 86 -8.27 -20.49 3.82
CA PRO A 86 -8.10 -20.45 2.37
C PRO A 86 -9.34 -19.88 1.67
N VAL A 87 -9.11 -19.03 0.67
CA VAL A 87 -10.14 -18.51 -0.23
C VAL A 87 -10.13 -19.34 -1.51
N ASP A 88 -11.27 -19.92 -1.85
CA ASP A 88 -11.44 -20.73 -3.05
C ASP A 88 -11.57 -19.81 -4.29
N THR A 89 -10.62 -19.88 -5.20
CA THR A 89 -10.61 -19.03 -6.41
C THR A 89 -11.73 -19.37 -7.39
N ASP A 90 -12.28 -20.59 -7.36
CA ASP A 90 -13.41 -20.96 -8.21
C ASP A 90 -14.71 -20.25 -7.80
N LEU A 91 -14.77 -19.72 -6.58
CA LEU A 91 -15.90 -18.95 -6.07
C LEU A 91 -15.76 -17.44 -6.30
N LEU A 92 -14.63 -16.98 -6.84
CA LEU A 92 -14.34 -15.58 -7.13
C LEU A 92 -14.51 -15.26 -8.62
N LYS A 93 -15.54 -14.51 -8.99
CA LYS A 93 -15.81 -14.08 -10.36
C LYS A 93 -14.73 -13.14 -10.91
N CYS A 94 -14.01 -12.45 -10.00
CA CYS A 94 -12.94 -11.51 -10.36
C CYS A 94 -11.58 -12.18 -10.56
N TRP A 95 -11.40 -13.46 -10.19
CA TRP A 95 -10.07 -14.09 -10.15
C TRP A 95 -9.35 -14.08 -11.50
N ASP A 96 -10.07 -14.35 -12.58
CA ASP A 96 -9.48 -14.35 -13.94
C ASP A 96 -8.97 -12.96 -14.37
N LYS A 97 -9.51 -11.89 -13.79
CA LYS A 97 -9.12 -10.50 -14.06
C LYS A 97 -7.87 -10.06 -13.29
N VAL A 98 -7.48 -10.80 -12.25
CA VAL A 98 -6.24 -10.52 -11.50
C VAL A 98 -5.04 -10.74 -12.41
N GLY A 99 -4.21 -9.71 -12.51
CA GLY A 99 -3.07 -9.65 -13.42
C GLY A 99 -1.86 -10.49 -13.00
N PRO A 100 -0.87 -10.62 -13.89
CA PRO A 100 0.32 -11.46 -13.67
C PRO A 100 1.25 -10.90 -12.59
N LEU A 101 1.21 -9.60 -12.28
CA LEU A 101 2.07 -9.01 -11.24
C LEU A 101 1.97 -9.77 -9.92
N THR A 102 0.76 -10.09 -9.48
CA THR A 102 0.51 -10.83 -8.23
C THR A 102 0.56 -12.34 -8.40
N LYS A 103 0.01 -12.88 -9.48
CA LYS A 103 -0.04 -14.33 -9.72
C LYS A 103 1.31 -14.95 -10.07
N LEU A 104 2.21 -14.16 -10.70
CA LEU A 104 3.49 -14.63 -11.24
C LEU A 104 4.69 -13.82 -10.70
N GLY A 105 4.45 -12.78 -9.90
CA GLY A 105 5.49 -11.91 -9.33
C GLY A 105 6.06 -10.86 -10.28
N GLY A 106 5.51 -10.72 -11.50
CA GLY A 106 5.92 -9.69 -12.46
C GLY A 106 4.88 -9.51 -13.55
N VAL A 107 4.79 -8.30 -14.11
CA VAL A 107 3.79 -7.96 -15.14
C VAL A 107 4.05 -8.65 -16.48
N ASP A 108 5.31 -8.95 -16.78
CA ASP A 108 5.75 -9.68 -17.97
C ASP A 108 7.17 -10.25 -17.78
N LYS A 109 7.71 -10.86 -18.85
CA LYS A 109 9.05 -11.48 -18.85
C LYS A 109 10.22 -10.48 -18.73
N TYR A 110 9.98 -9.20 -18.91
CA TYR A 110 11.00 -8.15 -18.84
C TYR A 110 11.02 -7.46 -17.47
N ALA A 111 10.07 -7.82 -16.60
CA ALA A 111 9.96 -7.19 -15.30
C ALA A 111 11.10 -7.61 -14.37
N ASN A 112 11.72 -6.62 -13.70
CA ASN A 112 12.44 -6.87 -12.47
C ASN A 112 11.40 -7.13 -11.39
N ARG A 113 11.41 -8.33 -10.81
CA ARG A 113 10.44 -8.76 -9.80
C ARG A 113 10.72 -8.16 -8.42
N GLY A 114 11.93 -7.63 -8.21
CA GLY A 114 12.40 -7.22 -6.90
C GLY A 114 12.61 -8.39 -5.95
N VAL A 115 13.01 -8.07 -4.74
CA VAL A 115 13.17 -9.01 -3.61
C VAL A 115 12.22 -8.63 -2.48
N GLY A 116 12.21 -9.40 -1.39
CA GLY A 116 11.29 -9.19 -0.26
C GLY A 116 9.98 -9.97 -0.42
N ASP A 117 8.90 -9.45 0.12
CA ASP A 117 7.59 -10.13 0.10
C ASP A 117 6.87 -9.96 -1.24
N VAL A 118 7.47 -10.51 -2.30
CA VAL A 118 6.82 -10.61 -3.61
C VAL A 118 5.47 -11.33 -3.42
N PRO A 119 4.33 -10.74 -3.79
CA PRO A 119 3.01 -11.28 -3.45
C PRO A 119 2.82 -12.75 -3.80
N VAL A 120 3.33 -13.21 -4.95
CA VAL A 120 3.20 -14.61 -5.37
C VAL A 120 3.79 -15.60 -4.35
N ASN A 121 4.84 -15.22 -3.63
CA ASN A 121 5.51 -16.10 -2.65
C ASN A 121 4.62 -16.44 -1.44
N LYS A 122 3.55 -15.67 -1.23
CA LYS A 122 2.60 -15.84 -0.13
C LYS A 122 1.15 -15.96 -0.61
N LEU A 123 0.94 -16.07 -1.92
CA LEU A 123 -0.38 -16.02 -2.51
C LEU A 123 -1.14 -17.34 -2.35
N TYR A 124 -0.51 -18.45 -2.73
CA TYR A 124 -1.18 -19.74 -2.82
C TYR A 124 -1.00 -20.56 -1.55
N VAL A 125 -2.09 -21.19 -1.11
CA VAL A 125 -2.08 -22.12 0.02
C VAL A 125 -1.68 -23.50 -0.49
N GLN A 126 -0.55 -24.00 0.04
CA GLN A 126 -0.01 -25.30 -0.32
C GLN A 126 -0.73 -26.46 0.42
N PRO A 127 -0.58 -27.73 -0.01
CA PRO A 127 -1.23 -28.87 0.62
C PRO A 127 -0.90 -29.06 2.11
N ASP A 128 0.26 -28.58 2.56
CA ASP A 128 0.70 -28.59 3.96
C ASP A 128 0.25 -27.34 4.75
N HIS A 129 -0.61 -26.51 4.17
CA HIS A 129 -1.05 -25.21 4.69
C HIS A 129 0.04 -24.12 4.77
N SER A 130 1.22 -24.36 4.24
CA SER A 130 2.19 -23.28 4.03
C SER A 130 1.74 -22.36 2.90
N LEU A 131 2.34 -21.16 2.82
CA LEU A 131 2.16 -20.23 1.73
C LEU A 131 3.31 -20.36 0.73
N GLY A 132 3.02 -20.29 -0.56
CA GLY A 132 4.03 -20.46 -1.59
C GLY A 132 3.62 -19.93 -2.96
N PRO A 133 4.56 -19.93 -3.92
CA PRO A 133 4.36 -19.43 -5.28
C PRO A 133 3.66 -20.43 -6.21
N GLU A 134 3.61 -21.72 -5.84
CA GLU A 134 3.03 -22.76 -6.68
C GLU A 134 1.52 -22.60 -6.75
N ALA A 135 1.01 -22.45 -7.98
CA ALA A 135 -0.42 -22.20 -8.19
C ALA A 135 -1.29 -23.35 -7.71
N THR A 136 -2.21 -23.05 -6.81
CA THR A 136 -3.27 -23.95 -6.35
C THR A 136 -4.63 -23.27 -6.53
N ARG A 137 -5.70 -24.00 -6.31
CA ARG A 137 -7.07 -23.49 -6.28
C ARG A 137 -7.30 -22.50 -5.13
N TYR A 138 -6.49 -22.57 -4.07
CA TYR A 138 -6.70 -21.81 -2.85
C TYR A 138 -5.66 -20.73 -2.68
N ILE A 139 -6.13 -19.53 -2.31
CA ILE A 139 -5.27 -18.38 -1.99
C ILE A 139 -5.46 -17.97 -0.54
N ALA A 140 -4.44 -17.40 0.06
CA ALA A 140 -4.52 -16.90 1.44
C ALA A 140 -5.14 -15.49 1.50
N MET A 141 -4.99 -14.72 0.45
CA MET A 141 -5.43 -13.33 0.36
C MET A 141 -5.73 -12.97 -1.10
N LEU A 142 -6.93 -12.43 -1.39
CA LEU A 142 -7.24 -11.88 -2.70
C LEU A 142 -6.45 -10.57 -2.88
N PRO A 143 -5.54 -10.48 -3.87
CA PRO A 143 -4.84 -9.24 -4.15
C PRO A 143 -5.79 -8.11 -4.54
N THR A 144 -5.64 -6.92 -3.97
CA THR A 144 -6.47 -5.74 -4.27
C THR A 144 -5.61 -4.56 -4.75
N VAL A 145 -5.29 -3.63 -3.86
CA VAL A 145 -4.55 -2.40 -4.17
C VAL A 145 -3.05 -2.62 -4.11
N HIS A 146 -2.30 -1.93 -4.97
CA HIS A 146 -0.83 -1.94 -4.94
C HIS A 146 -0.26 -0.63 -5.46
N ASN A 147 1.00 -0.39 -5.16
CA ASN A 147 1.74 0.73 -5.75
C ASN A 147 3.24 0.47 -5.83
N PHE A 148 3.91 1.38 -6.53
CA PHE A 148 5.35 1.47 -6.71
C PHE A 148 5.77 2.83 -6.19
N ASP A 149 6.18 2.88 -4.92
CA ASP A 149 6.53 4.11 -4.22
C ASP A 149 8.02 4.42 -4.33
N SER A 150 8.34 5.69 -4.15
CA SER A 150 9.70 6.19 -4.13
C SER A 150 9.81 7.36 -3.14
N PHE A 151 10.62 8.34 -3.44
CA PHE A 151 10.75 9.57 -2.67
C PHE A 151 10.26 10.78 -3.46
N GLY A 152 9.86 11.82 -2.73
CA GLY A 152 9.57 13.14 -3.28
C GLY A 152 10.74 14.09 -3.05
N TYR A 153 10.96 15.04 -3.95
CA TYR A 153 11.99 16.03 -3.80
C TYR A 153 11.57 17.41 -4.35
N ASP A 154 12.14 18.46 -3.76
CA ASP A 154 11.94 19.84 -4.18
C ASP A 154 12.89 20.17 -5.34
N THR A 155 12.35 20.33 -6.54
CA THR A 155 13.12 20.58 -7.76
C THR A 155 13.93 21.87 -7.70
N ARG A 156 13.53 22.86 -6.90
CA ARG A 156 14.26 24.13 -6.74
C ARG A 156 15.62 23.95 -6.07
N ILE A 157 15.76 22.89 -5.27
CA ILE A 157 17.00 22.58 -4.53
C ILE A 157 17.95 21.77 -5.39
N PHE A 158 17.41 20.94 -6.28
CA PHE A 158 18.17 20.04 -7.15
C PHE A 158 18.37 20.59 -8.59
N ASN A 159 18.01 21.84 -8.86
CA ASN A 159 18.06 22.48 -10.19
C ASN A 159 19.46 22.95 -10.66
N GLY A 160 20.53 22.50 -10.03
CA GLY A 160 21.90 22.98 -10.37
C GLY A 160 22.51 22.40 -11.66
N GLU A 161 21.96 21.34 -12.23
CA GLU A 161 22.45 20.67 -13.44
C GLU A 161 21.28 20.14 -14.29
N ALA A 162 21.56 19.88 -15.58
CA ALA A 162 20.60 19.28 -16.49
C ALA A 162 19.97 18.03 -15.86
N LYS A 163 18.66 18.06 -15.62
CA LYS A 163 17.77 17.04 -15.08
C LYS A 163 18.49 15.98 -14.19
N PRO A 164 18.45 16.11 -12.86
CA PRO A 164 19.21 15.24 -11.99
C PRO A 164 18.88 13.78 -12.32
N ARG A 165 19.90 12.91 -12.33
CA ARG A 165 19.73 11.49 -12.43
C ARG A 165 19.01 11.03 -11.16
N GLU A 166 17.75 10.62 -11.29
CA GLU A 166 16.93 10.22 -10.16
C GLU A 166 17.41 8.85 -9.64
N SER A 167 17.97 8.84 -8.45
CA SER A 167 18.54 7.68 -7.75
C SER A 167 18.19 7.76 -6.27
N TRP A 168 18.04 6.64 -5.60
CA TRP A 168 17.85 6.60 -4.14
C TRP A 168 18.99 7.28 -3.38
N SER A 169 20.19 7.36 -3.96
CA SER A 169 21.33 8.09 -3.38
C SER A 169 21.02 9.56 -3.11
N MET A 170 20.04 10.15 -3.81
CA MET A 170 19.61 11.55 -3.59
C MET A 170 19.09 11.81 -2.17
N LEU A 171 18.60 10.80 -1.45
CA LEU A 171 18.14 10.98 -0.07
C LEU A 171 19.23 11.58 0.83
N PHE A 172 20.48 11.24 0.58
CA PHE A 172 21.64 11.75 1.34
C PHE A 172 22.50 12.74 0.56
N ALA A 173 21.93 13.36 -0.48
CA ALA A 173 22.65 14.38 -1.24
C ALA A 173 23.02 15.60 -0.35
N PRO A 174 24.20 16.20 -0.53
CA PRO A 174 24.63 17.35 0.28
C PRO A 174 23.64 18.52 0.29
N GLN A 175 22.93 18.73 -0.82
CA GLN A 175 21.91 19.78 -0.97
C GLN A 175 20.70 19.60 -0.03
N ALA A 176 20.44 18.35 0.38
CA ALA A 176 19.32 17.98 1.27
C ALA A 176 19.71 17.97 2.76
N LYS A 177 20.95 18.31 3.11
CA LYS A 177 21.43 18.27 4.50
C LYS A 177 20.52 19.03 5.45
N GLY A 178 20.08 18.36 6.52
CA GLY A 178 19.16 18.92 7.52
C GLY A 178 17.71 19.04 7.05
N ARG A 179 17.39 18.55 5.82
CA ARG A 179 16.07 18.66 5.20
C ARG A 179 15.57 17.32 4.61
N LEU A 180 16.20 16.20 5.02
CA LEU A 180 15.73 14.85 4.71
C LEU A 180 14.70 14.41 5.76
N ALA A 181 13.54 13.90 5.30
CA ALA A 181 12.58 13.23 6.16
C ALA A 181 12.31 11.79 5.68
N LEU A 182 12.16 10.87 6.61
CA LEU A 182 11.80 9.48 6.32
C LEU A 182 10.48 9.12 6.98
N VAL A 183 9.80 8.11 6.44
CA VAL A 183 8.59 7.58 7.06
C VAL A 183 8.93 6.76 8.31
N ASP A 184 8.16 6.97 9.39
CA ASP A 184 8.27 6.20 10.64
C ASP A 184 7.51 4.86 10.51
N GLU A 185 7.95 4.02 9.59
CA GLU A 185 7.47 2.65 9.41
C GLU A 185 8.66 1.77 9.00
N PRO A 186 9.04 0.76 9.83
CA PRO A 186 10.22 -0.04 9.56
C PRO A 186 10.17 -0.80 8.24
N ALA A 187 9.00 -1.30 7.83
CA ALA A 187 8.84 -1.99 6.54
C ALA A 187 8.90 -1.04 5.33
N ILE A 188 9.10 0.25 5.53
CA ILE A 188 9.16 1.29 4.50
C ILE A 188 10.43 2.14 4.65
N GLY A 189 10.54 2.94 5.70
CA GLY A 189 11.64 3.89 5.89
C GLY A 189 13.01 3.23 6.00
N LEU A 190 13.07 2.04 6.60
CA LEU A 190 14.30 1.25 6.65
C LEU A 190 14.75 0.81 5.25
N PHE A 191 13.80 0.38 4.39
CA PHE A 191 14.11 -0.01 3.01
C PHE A 191 14.49 1.18 2.14
N ASP A 192 13.84 2.33 2.31
CA ASP A 192 14.23 3.57 1.60
C ASP A 192 15.69 3.95 1.96
N ALA A 193 16.04 3.84 3.24
CA ALA A 193 17.41 4.09 3.70
C ALA A 193 18.42 3.04 3.18
N ALA A 194 18.03 1.77 3.12
CA ALA A 194 18.88 0.70 2.61
C ALA A 194 19.13 0.84 1.11
N LEU A 195 18.09 1.14 0.31
CA LEU A 195 18.20 1.45 -1.11
C LEU A 195 19.14 2.64 -1.34
N ALA A 196 19.04 3.67 -0.51
CA ALA A 196 19.92 4.83 -0.61
C ALA A 196 21.38 4.48 -0.30
N ALA A 197 21.64 3.70 0.75
CA ALA A 197 22.99 3.26 1.13
C ALA A 197 23.63 2.39 0.05
N GLU A 198 22.86 1.51 -0.57
CA GLU A 198 23.32 0.67 -1.69
C GLU A 198 23.58 1.50 -2.95
N ALA A 199 22.67 2.42 -3.32
CA ALA A 199 22.81 3.32 -4.44
C ALA A 199 24.03 4.26 -4.31
N MET A 200 24.40 4.62 -3.06
CA MET A 200 25.64 5.37 -2.77
C MET A 200 26.90 4.50 -2.85
N GLY A 201 26.76 3.18 -2.97
CA GLY A 201 27.90 2.24 -2.94
C GLY A 201 28.59 2.13 -1.57
N VAL A 202 27.93 2.59 -0.48
CA VAL A 202 28.51 2.54 0.88
C VAL A 202 28.19 1.24 1.61
N LEU A 203 27.08 0.61 1.26
CA LEU A 203 26.70 -0.72 1.74
C LEU A 203 26.30 -1.59 0.54
N LYS A 204 26.37 -2.90 0.74
CA LYS A 204 25.86 -3.90 -0.18
C LYS A 204 25.13 -4.95 0.63
N PHE A 205 23.95 -5.31 0.19
CA PHE A 205 23.12 -6.35 0.82
C PHE A 205 23.08 -7.58 -0.07
N GLU A 206 23.12 -8.76 0.54
CA GLU A 206 22.89 -10.01 -0.18
C GLU A 206 21.43 -10.09 -0.63
N ASN A 207 20.54 -9.77 0.29
CA ASN A 207 19.11 -9.63 0.03
C ASN A 207 18.53 -8.47 0.85
N ILE A 208 18.33 -7.32 0.20
CA ILE A 208 17.77 -6.13 0.85
C ILE A 208 16.37 -6.38 1.44
N GLY A 209 15.64 -7.37 0.92
CA GLY A 209 14.32 -7.77 1.44
C GLY A 209 14.39 -8.67 2.67
N ASN A 210 15.56 -9.25 3.00
CA ASN A 210 15.76 -10.10 4.18
C ASN A 210 17.18 -9.94 4.71
N MET A 211 17.46 -8.76 5.27
CA MET A 211 18.79 -8.40 5.76
C MET A 211 19.16 -9.19 7.01
N THR A 212 20.41 -9.68 7.03
CA THR A 212 21.03 -10.34 8.19
C THR A 212 21.23 -9.37 9.36
N PRO A 213 21.43 -9.86 10.60
CA PRO A 213 21.78 -9.02 11.75
C PRO A 213 23.00 -8.14 11.51
N ALA A 214 24.01 -8.64 10.79
CA ALA A 214 25.24 -7.90 10.47
C ALA A 214 24.97 -6.76 9.48
N GLU A 215 24.16 -7.01 8.44
CA GLU A 215 23.76 -6.01 7.47
C GLU A 215 22.90 -4.94 8.13
N LEU A 216 21.92 -5.32 8.97
CA LEU A 216 21.10 -4.38 9.74
C LEU A 216 21.98 -3.53 10.68
N SER A 217 22.95 -4.13 11.38
CA SER A 217 23.88 -3.38 12.23
C SER A 217 24.67 -2.36 11.43
N SER A 218 25.14 -2.72 10.25
CA SER A 218 25.88 -1.84 9.33
C SER A 218 24.99 -0.69 8.84
N LEU A 219 23.74 -0.99 8.47
CA LEU A 219 22.76 0.02 8.04
C LEU A 219 22.44 1.02 9.16
N PHE A 220 22.23 0.55 10.39
CA PHE A 220 21.99 1.44 11.52
C PHE A 220 23.25 2.24 11.89
N GLY A 221 24.44 1.67 11.75
CA GLY A 221 25.71 2.39 11.85
C GLY A 221 25.78 3.57 10.86
N PHE A 222 25.48 3.31 9.59
CA PHE A 222 25.39 4.34 8.56
C PHE A 222 24.35 5.42 8.90
N LEU A 223 23.14 5.03 9.30
CA LEU A 223 22.07 5.97 9.66
C LEU A 223 22.46 6.85 10.86
N HIS A 224 23.10 6.29 11.89
CA HIS A 224 23.60 7.06 13.02
C HIS A 224 24.70 8.04 12.63
N ALA A 225 25.63 7.64 11.73
CA ALA A 225 26.62 8.57 11.20
C ALA A 225 25.95 9.71 10.44
N LYS A 226 24.99 9.43 9.55
CA LYS A 226 24.23 10.46 8.83
C LYS A 226 23.44 11.39 9.76
N ARG A 227 22.90 10.85 10.86
CA ARG A 227 22.27 11.69 11.90
C ARG A 227 23.26 12.62 12.59
N GLN A 228 24.46 12.13 12.92
CA GLN A 228 25.51 12.97 13.51
C GLN A 228 26.00 14.06 12.54
N GLU A 229 26.03 13.78 11.23
CA GLU A 229 26.32 14.75 10.19
C GLU A 229 25.19 15.81 10.02
N GLY A 230 24.05 15.60 10.70
CA GLY A 230 22.90 16.50 10.62
C GLY A 230 22.09 16.37 9.31
N ALA A 231 22.01 15.17 8.72
CA ALA A 231 21.29 14.95 7.47
C ALA A 231 19.76 15.08 7.63
N PHE A 232 19.23 14.60 8.76
CA PHE A 232 17.78 14.44 8.95
C PHE A 232 17.09 15.70 9.49
N LEU A 233 15.91 15.99 8.95
CA LEU A 233 14.95 16.92 9.49
C LEU A 233 14.12 16.24 10.57
N ARG A 234 13.40 15.16 10.19
CA ARG A 234 12.56 14.34 11.09
C ARG A 234 12.10 13.05 10.40
N CYS A 235 11.46 12.16 11.19
CA CYS A 235 10.63 11.10 10.65
C CYS A 235 9.14 11.45 10.84
N TRP A 236 8.30 11.13 9.87
CA TRP A 236 6.86 11.41 9.83
C TRP A 236 6.04 10.12 9.80
N SER A 237 4.78 10.16 10.27
CA SER A 237 3.90 8.99 10.38
C SER A 237 2.68 9.02 9.47
N THR A 238 2.31 10.19 8.91
CA THR A 238 1.13 10.33 8.06
C THR A 238 1.45 11.06 6.75
N GLY A 239 0.69 10.75 5.68
CA GLY A 239 0.84 11.44 4.41
C GLY A 239 0.56 12.95 4.50
N HIS A 240 -0.29 13.39 5.44
CA HIS A 240 -0.54 14.81 5.70
C HIS A 240 0.68 15.51 6.32
N GLU A 241 1.39 14.85 7.24
CA GLU A 241 2.65 15.36 7.76
C GLU A 241 3.69 15.49 6.66
N ALA A 242 3.85 14.43 5.82
CA ALA A 242 4.77 14.46 4.69
C ALA A 242 4.48 15.61 3.73
N ALA A 243 3.22 15.80 3.33
CA ALA A 243 2.82 16.91 2.48
C ALA A 243 3.04 18.27 3.17
N GLY A 244 2.80 18.35 4.49
CA GLY A 244 3.04 19.54 5.30
C GLY A 244 4.50 20.01 5.26
N LEU A 245 5.43 19.07 5.40
CA LEU A 245 6.88 19.36 5.37
C LEU A 245 7.31 20.03 4.04
N PHE A 246 6.74 19.59 2.92
CA PHE A 246 6.99 20.23 1.62
C PHE A 246 6.28 21.59 1.49
N ARG A 247 5.00 21.68 1.88
CA ARG A 247 4.25 22.95 1.80
C ARG A 247 4.90 24.07 2.61
N ASN A 248 5.46 23.72 3.76
CA ASN A 248 6.14 24.67 4.64
C ASN A 248 7.59 24.95 4.19
N GLY A 249 8.08 24.27 3.14
CA GLY A 249 9.47 24.41 2.69
C GLY A 249 10.50 23.83 3.65
N GLU A 250 10.09 22.96 4.58
CA GLU A 250 10.97 22.34 5.57
C GLU A 250 11.79 21.20 4.96
N ALA A 251 11.12 20.25 4.27
CA ALA A 251 11.79 19.16 3.60
C ALA A 251 12.33 19.57 2.22
N ALA A 252 13.51 19.06 1.86
CA ALA A 252 14.07 19.10 0.52
C ALA A 252 13.82 17.79 -0.23
N ILE A 253 13.81 16.69 0.50
CA ILE A 253 13.63 15.33 0.00
C ILE A 253 13.07 14.44 1.11
N GLN A 254 12.21 13.51 0.76
CA GLN A 254 11.66 12.60 1.76
C GLN A 254 11.04 11.34 1.14
N SER A 255 10.96 10.24 1.93
CA SER A 255 10.01 9.16 1.63
C SER A 255 8.64 9.74 1.30
N MET A 256 7.93 9.17 0.32
CA MET A 256 6.63 9.73 -0.06
C MET A 256 5.65 8.63 -0.44
N TRP A 257 4.38 8.85 -0.10
CA TRP A 257 3.27 8.02 -0.56
C TRP A 257 2.44 8.76 -1.60
N SER A 258 1.94 8.06 -2.61
CA SER A 258 1.18 8.67 -3.69
C SER A 258 0.05 9.59 -3.22
N PRO A 259 -0.79 9.24 -2.23
CA PRO A 259 -1.85 10.15 -1.76
C PRO A 259 -1.33 11.48 -1.20
N ALA A 260 -0.11 11.51 -0.66
CA ALA A 260 0.45 12.76 -0.12
C ALA A 260 0.74 13.79 -1.21
N TYR A 261 1.00 13.36 -2.46
CA TYR A 261 1.14 14.30 -3.59
C TYR A 261 -0.18 15.03 -3.89
N ASN A 262 -1.33 14.39 -3.67
CA ASN A 262 -2.65 14.99 -3.93
C ASN A 262 -2.99 16.12 -2.96
N VAL A 263 -2.30 16.22 -1.83
CA VAL A 263 -2.54 17.25 -0.81
C VAL A 263 -1.38 18.25 -0.67
N LEU A 264 -0.49 18.29 -1.66
CA LEU A 264 0.62 19.25 -1.70
C LEU A 264 0.15 20.70 -1.92
N GLY A 265 -1.02 20.92 -2.52
CA GLY A 265 -1.49 22.26 -2.85
C GLY A 265 -0.51 23.02 -3.74
N PRO A 266 -0.09 24.27 -3.38
CA PRO A 266 0.86 25.03 -4.18
C PRO A 266 2.24 24.36 -4.36
N ALA A 267 2.61 23.44 -3.45
CA ALA A 267 3.90 22.74 -3.54
C ALA A 267 3.96 21.74 -4.73
N THR A 268 2.84 21.42 -5.38
CA THR A 268 2.82 20.63 -6.62
C THR A 268 3.62 21.27 -7.77
N GLU A 269 3.84 22.58 -7.73
CA GLU A 269 4.62 23.28 -8.75
C GLU A 269 6.12 22.91 -8.69
N TYR A 270 6.63 22.56 -7.52
CA TYR A 270 8.06 22.33 -7.30
C TYR A 270 8.41 20.99 -6.65
N VAL A 271 7.44 20.21 -6.16
CA VAL A 271 7.67 18.87 -5.64
C VAL A 271 7.42 17.84 -6.74
N ARG A 272 8.40 16.97 -6.94
CA ARG A 272 8.32 15.86 -7.91
C ARG A 272 8.42 14.52 -7.23
N GLU A 273 7.61 13.56 -7.68
CA GLU A 273 7.82 12.13 -7.42
C GLU A 273 9.04 11.67 -8.21
N SER A 274 9.94 10.93 -7.59
CA SER A 274 11.11 10.36 -8.26
C SER A 274 10.76 9.08 -9.01
N ALA A 275 11.48 8.80 -10.09
CA ALA A 275 11.50 7.50 -10.77
C ALA A 275 12.92 6.91 -10.71
N PRO A 276 13.37 6.40 -9.53
CA PRO A 276 14.76 6.03 -9.29
C PRO A 276 15.25 4.99 -10.28
N GLU A 277 16.50 5.11 -10.73
CA GLU A 277 17.07 4.16 -11.68
C GLU A 277 17.22 2.75 -11.14
N GLU A 278 17.40 2.60 -9.82
CA GLU A 278 17.48 1.31 -9.14
C GLU A 278 16.11 0.61 -9.06
N GLY A 279 15.02 1.36 -9.27
CA GLY A 279 13.65 0.88 -9.21
C GLY A 279 12.90 1.33 -7.96
N TYR A 280 11.67 0.89 -7.86
CA TYR A 280 10.71 1.30 -6.82
C TYR A 280 10.72 0.36 -5.64
N ARG A 281 10.30 0.88 -4.49
CA ARG A 281 9.82 0.08 -3.37
C ARG A 281 8.33 -0.17 -3.58
N ALA A 282 7.95 -1.43 -3.74
CA ALA A 282 6.58 -1.84 -4.02
C ALA A 282 5.87 -2.39 -2.78
N TRP A 283 4.55 -2.32 -2.79
CA TRP A 283 3.69 -2.96 -1.80
C TRP A 283 2.39 -3.42 -2.43
N HIS A 284 1.74 -4.36 -1.77
CA HIS A 284 0.47 -4.92 -2.21
C HIS A 284 -0.46 -5.11 -1.02
N GLY A 285 -1.72 -4.75 -1.18
CA GLY A 285 -2.81 -5.01 -0.25
C GLY A 285 -3.72 -6.13 -0.75
N GLY A 286 -4.55 -6.65 0.13
CA GLY A 286 -5.49 -7.69 -0.21
C GLY A 286 -6.52 -7.96 0.86
N LEU A 287 -7.45 -8.86 0.54
CA LEU A 287 -8.57 -9.28 1.36
C LEU A 287 -8.44 -10.75 1.73
N SER A 288 -8.49 -11.07 3.01
CA SER A 288 -8.53 -12.44 3.53
C SER A 288 -9.84 -12.70 4.28
N ILE A 289 -10.20 -13.96 4.46
CA ILE A 289 -11.40 -14.37 5.18
C ILE A 289 -11.00 -14.98 6.54
N ALA A 290 -11.66 -14.53 7.62
CA ALA A 290 -11.42 -15.07 8.95
C ALA A 290 -11.82 -16.55 9.04
N ARG A 291 -11.07 -17.33 9.82
CA ARG A 291 -11.20 -18.80 9.90
C ARG A 291 -12.57 -19.33 10.29
N HIS A 292 -13.37 -18.54 11.02
CA HIS A 292 -14.69 -18.94 11.53
C HIS A 292 -15.83 -18.67 10.54
N VAL A 293 -15.55 -18.01 9.40
CA VAL A 293 -16.57 -17.56 8.44
C VAL A 293 -17.04 -18.74 7.58
N PHE A 294 -18.34 -18.97 7.54
CA PHE A 294 -18.97 -20.05 6.75
C PHE A 294 -20.39 -19.68 6.30
N GLY A 295 -20.96 -20.53 5.45
CA GLY A 295 -22.35 -20.40 5.01
C GLY A 295 -22.65 -19.07 4.34
N ALA A 296 -23.71 -18.39 4.76
CA ALA A 296 -24.15 -17.15 4.14
C ALA A 296 -23.18 -15.99 4.33
N THR A 297 -22.44 -15.95 5.44
CA THR A 297 -21.39 -14.92 5.67
C THR A 297 -20.22 -15.12 4.70
N LEU A 298 -19.87 -16.37 4.39
CA LEU A 298 -18.85 -16.68 3.38
C LEU A 298 -19.28 -16.18 2.00
N GLY A 299 -20.56 -16.37 1.64
CA GLY A 299 -21.09 -15.79 0.38
C GLY A 299 -20.97 -14.27 0.33
N MET A 300 -21.33 -13.57 1.41
CA MET A 300 -21.17 -12.10 1.50
C MET A 300 -19.70 -11.67 1.38
N ALA A 301 -18.77 -12.42 1.98
CA ALA A 301 -17.34 -12.14 1.87
C ALA A 301 -16.85 -12.26 0.41
N HIS A 302 -17.25 -13.30 -0.32
CA HIS A 302 -16.91 -13.43 -1.76
C HIS A 302 -17.56 -12.31 -2.61
N GLU A 303 -18.81 -11.93 -2.34
CA GLU A 303 -19.46 -10.82 -3.04
C GLU A 303 -18.73 -9.49 -2.78
N TYR A 304 -18.27 -9.23 -1.57
CA TYR A 304 -17.46 -8.06 -1.24
C TYR A 304 -16.11 -8.07 -1.95
N MET A 305 -15.44 -9.24 -2.01
CA MET A 305 -14.18 -9.41 -2.74
C MET A 305 -14.35 -9.15 -4.25
N ASP A 306 -15.39 -9.71 -4.86
CA ASP A 306 -15.71 -9.50 -6.28
C ASP A 306 -16.06 -8.03 -6.57
N TRP A 307 -16.83 -7.39 -5.67
CA TRP A 307 -17.16 -5.98 -5.75
C TRP A 307 -15.89 -5.11 -5.76
N TRP A 308 -14.94 -5.42 -4.89
CA TRP A 308 -13.69 -4.66 -4.74
C TRP A 308 -12.90 -4.62 -6.05
N LEU A 309 -12.85 -5.71 -6.79
CA LEU A 309 -12.14 -5.81 -8.07
C LEU A 309 -13.03 -5.57 -9.29
N SER A 310 -14.29 -5.17 -9.12
CA SER A 310 -15.21 -4.87 -10.23
C SER A 310 -14.81 -3.65 -11.06
N GLY A 311 -13.97 -2.76 -10.49
CA GLY A 311 -13.36 -1.62 -11.17
C GLY A 311 -13.63 -0.26 -10.54
N TRP A 312 -14.80 -0.04 -9.90
CA TRP A 312 -15.12 1.25 -9.31
C TRP A 312 -14.12 1.64 -8.19
N ALA A 313 -13.87 0.74 -7.26
CA ALA A 313 -12.87 0.95 -6.21
C ALA A 313 -11.48 1.22 -6.81
N GLY A 314 -11.14 0.52 -7.89
CA GLY A 314 -9.88 0.73 -8.61
C GLY A 314 -9.76 2.10 -9.26
N ALA A 315 -10.84 2.66 -9.83
CA ALA A 315 -10.86 4.02 -10.36
C ALA A 315 -10.64 5.05 -9.24
N LEU A 316 -11.28 4.83 -8.08
CA LEU A 316 -11.08 5.67 -6.91
C LEU A 316 -9.62 5.59 -6.41
N MET A 317 -9.05 4.38 -6.35
CA MET A 317 -7.64 4.17 -5.97
C MET A 317 -6.68 4.85 -6.95
N ALA A 318 -6.96 4.81 -8.25
CA ALA A 318 -6.14 5.50 -9.26
C ALA A 318 -6.06 7.00 -9.01
N ARG A 319 -7.15 7.64 -8.57
CA ARG A 319 -7.17 9.07 -8.19
C ARG A 319 -6.28 9.39 -7.00
N GLN A 320 -5.85 8.40 -6.23
CA GLN A 320 -4.82 8.52 -5.21
C GLN A 320 -3.41 8.14 -5.72
N GLY A 321 -3.29 7.75 -6.98
CA GLY A 321 -2.04 7.30 -7.57
C GLY A 321 -1.76 5.81 -7.35
N TYR A 322 -2.73 5.03 -6.88
CA TYR A 322 -2.63 3.59 -6.69
C TYR A 322 -3.17 2.80 -7.86
N TYR A 323 -2.89 1.51 -7.89
CA TYR A 323 -3.40 0.55 -8.88
C TYR A 323 -4.14 -0.59 -8.18
N ILE A 324 -4.89 -1.39 -8.93
CA ILE A 324 -5.50 -2.61 -8.39
C ILE A 324 -5.04 -3.86 -9.17
N ALA A 325 -5.13 -5.02 -8.53
CA ALA A 325 -4.71 -6.30 -9.10
C ALA A 325 -5.43 -6.65 -10.42
N ALA A 326 -6.69 -6.25 -10.58
CA ALA A 326 -7.44 -6.32 -11.83
C ALA A 326 -7.23 -5.04 -12.66
N ALA A 327 -6.00 -4.79 -13.12
CA ALA A 327 -5.54 -3.50 -13.67
C ALA A 327 -6.40 -2.93 -14.82
N ALA A 328 -7.10 -3.76 -15.60
CA ALA A 328 -7.98 -3.32 -16.66
C ALA A 328 -9.38 -2.91 -16.19
N ALA A 329 -9.82 -3.38 -15.03
CA ALA A 329 -11.20 -3.18 -14.56
C ALA A 329 -11.58 -1.70 -14.31
N PRO A 330 -10.68 -0.83 -13.80
CA PRO A 330 -11.00 0.58 -13.57
C PRO A 330 -11.38 1.38 -14.82
N ARG A 331 -10.96 0.91 -16.01
CA ARG A 331 -11.20 1.60 -17.28
C ARG A 331 -12.66 2.01 -17.48
N ALA A 332 -13.59 1.16 -17.06
CA ALA A 332 -15.04 1.40 -17.20
C ALA A 332 -15.58 2.54 -16.31
N TYR A 333 -14.78 2.97 -15.33
CA TYR A 333 -15.17 3.98 -14.32
C TYR A 333 -14.27 5.23 -14.34
N MET A 334 -13.41 5.34 -15.35
CA MET A 334 -12.49 6.45 -15.54
C MET A 334 -12.77 7.15 -16.86
N SER A 335 -12.56 8.47 -16.92
CA SER A 335 -12.50 9.18 -18.19
C SER A 335 -11.30 8.72 -19.02
N SER A 336 -11.33 9.01 -20.31
CA SER A 336 -10.17 8.71 -21.17
C SER A 336 -8.91 9.50 -20.73
N ALA A 337 -9.08 10.71 -20.23
CA ALA A 337 -7.99 11.54 -19.72
C ALA A 337 -7.40 10.98 -18.42
N GLU A 338 -8.24 10.54 -17.47
CA GLU A 338 -7.79 9.86 -16.26
C GLU A 338 -7.00 8.58 -16.59
N TRP A 339 -7.53 7.75 -17.50
CA TRP A 339 -6.84 6.52 -17.90
C TRP A 339 -5.49 6.82 -18.56
N ALA A 340 -5.45 7.75 -19.52
CA ALA A 340 -4.24 8.14 -20.23
C ALA A 340 -3.15 8.62 -19.24
N TYR A 341 -3.54 9.38 -18.21
CA TYR A 341 -2.61 9.84 -17.19
C TYR A 341 -2.15 8.73 -16.24
N TRP A 342 -3.10 8.03 -15.60
CA TRP A 342 -2.79 7.10 -14.53
C TRP A 342 -2.21 5.76 -15.01
N TYR A 343 -2.69 5.24 -16.15
CA TYR A 343 -2.30 3.92 -16.66
C TYR A 343 -1.35 3.99 -17.87
N ASP A 344 -1.57 4.93 -18.79
CA ASP A 344 -0.75 5.02 -19.99
C ASP A 344 0.45 5.97 -19.82
N GLY A 345 0.56 6.70 -18.67
CA GLY A 345 1.67 7.59 -18.36
C GLY A 345 1.76 8.83 -19.25
N GLN A 346 0.64 9.19 -19.88
CA GLN A 346 0.57 10.35 -20.75
C GLN A 346 0.44 11.65 -19.95
N GLU A 347 0.64 12.77 -20.62
CA GLU A 347 0.38 14.09 -20.07
C GLU A 347 -1.12 14.27 -19.81
N ALA A 348 -1.46 14.90 -18.68
CA ALA A 348 -2.85 15.25 -18.38
C ALA A 348 -3.35 16.30 -19.39
N LEU A 349 -4.33 15.94 -20.21
CA LEU A 349 -4.92 16.80 -21.23
C LEU A 349 -5.89 17.84 -20.64
N GLU A 350 -6.38 17.59 -19.43
CA GLU A 350 -7.27 18.42 -18.64
C GLU A 350 -6.96 18.28 -17.15
N ASP A 351 -7.55 19.11 -16.30
CA ASP A 351 -7.47 18.96 -14.85
C ASP A 351 -8.19 17.67 -14.43
N LEU A 352 -7.54 16.81 -13.63
CA LEU A 352 -8.10 15.53 -13.20
C LEU A 352 -8.55 15.57 -11.74
N PRO A 353 -9.67 14.89 -11.43
CA PRO A 353 -10.26 14.94 -10.10
C PRO A 353 -9.53 14.07 -9.08
N GLY A 354 -9.65 14.45 -7.81
CA GLY A 354 -9.29 13.63 -6.67
C GLY A 354 -10.38 12.60 -6.31
N VAL A 355 -10.20 11.95 -5.16
CA VAL A 355 -11.12 10.91 -4.66
C VAL A 355 -12.52 11.41 -4.38
N ASP A 356 -12.70 12.70 -4.12
CA ASP A 356 -14.01 13.35 -3.94
C ASP A 356 -14.75 13.59 -5.26
N GLY A 357 -14.08 13.37 -6.40
CA GLY A 357 -14.62 13.60 -7.75
C GLY A 357 -14.76 15.06 -8.15
N HIS A 358 -14.32 16.01 -7.33
CA HIS A 358 -14.55 17.45 -7.51
C HIS A 358 -13.27 18.28 -7.40
N SER A 359 -12.42 18.01 -6.39
CA SER A 359 -11.15 18.72 -6.23
C SER A 359 -10.18 18.37 -7.33
N THR A 360 -9.48 19.36 -7.90
CA THR A 360 -8.42 19.10 -8.87
C THR A 360 -7.14 18.68 -8.13
N VAL A 361 -6.67 17.48 -8.40
CA VAL A 361 -5.41 16.95 -7.84
C VAL A 361 -4.29 16.89 -8.87
N ILE A 362 -4.62 16.72 -10.14
CA ILE A 362 -3.65 16.73 -11.25
C ILE A 362 -4.03 17.88 -12.18
N ARG A 363 -3.09 18.79 -12.41
CA ARG A 363 -3.28 19.91 -13.33
C ARG A 363 -3.01 19.48 -14.78
N LYS A 364 -3.75 20.07 -15.70
CA LYS A 364 -3.44 19.96 -17.13
C LYS A 364 -1.96 20.22 -17.39
N GLY A 365 -1.34 19.42 -18.24
CA GLY A 365 0.08 19.47 -18.57
C GLY A 365 0.98 18.68 -17.61
N ALA A 366 0.46 18.19 -16.48
CA ALA A 366 1.23 17.36 -15.58
C ALA A 366 1.56 15.98 -16.20
N ARG A 367 2.74 15.46 -15.87
CA ARG A 367 3.15 14.09 -16.23
C ARG A 367 3.51 13.31 -14.97
N ARG A 368 3.06 12.07 -14.91
CA ARG A 368 3.45 11.16 -13.84
C ARG A 368 4.90 10.71 -14.04
N SER A 369 5.70 10.75 -12.97
CA SER A 369 7.06 10.23 -13.00
C SER A 369 7.08 8.72 -13.23
N GLY A 370 8.06 8.24 -14.01
CA GLY A 370 8.24 6.82 -14.29
C GLY A 370 7.37 6.26 -15.42
N GLY A 371 6.52 7.08 -16.05
CA GLY A 371 5.74 6.69 -17.23
C GLY A 371 4.47 5.89 -16.90
N SER A 372 4.15 4.93 -17.76
CA SER A 372 2.96 4.09 -17.68
C SER A 372 2.99 3.10 -16.50
N TYR A 373 1.81 2.52 -16.20
CA TYR A 373 1.70 1.41 -15.25
C TYR A 373 2.70 0.29 -15.52
N LEU A 374 2.83 -0.13 -16.78
CA LEU A 374 3.74 -1.22 -17.17
C LEU A 374 5.21 -0.84 -16.98
N GLU A 375 5.59 0.39 -17.33
CA GLU A 375 6.98 0.86 -17.17
C GLU A 375 7.35 0.92 -15.68
N ARG A 376 6.47 1.41 -14.83
CA ARG A 376 6.68 1.42 -13.37
C ARG A 376 6.73 0.00 -12.80
N ALA A 377 5.76 -0.85 -13.15
CA ALA A 377 5.66 -2.22 -12.66
C ALA A 377 6.81 -3.15 -13.10
N ARG A 378 7.54 -2.78 -14.15
CA ARG A 378 8.76 -3.49 -14.58
C ARG A 378 10.00 -3.18 -13.75
N ARG A 379 9.94 -2.16 -12.88
CA ARG A 379 11.11 -1.59 -12.20
C ARG A 379 10.96 -1.66 -10.69
N ILE A 380 10.74 -2.85 -10.15
CA ILE A 380 10.62 -3.07 -8.70
C ILE A 380 12.00 -3.48 -8.16
N ALA A 381 12.53 -2.73 -7.21
CA ALA A 381 13.76 -3.06 -6.51
C ALA A 381 13.50 -3.97 -5.30
N VAL A 382 12.52 -3.59 -4.47
CA VAL A 382 12.17 -4.33 -3.26
C VAL A 382 10.67 -4.23 -2.99
N TRP A 383 10.08 -5.29 -2.45
CA TRP A 383 8.74 -5.28 -1.87
C TRP A 383 8.80 -5.02 -0.37
N ASN A 384 7.86 -4.26 0.16
CA ASN A 384 7.68 -4.16 1.61
C ASN A 384 7.61 -5.56 2.20
N THR A 385 8.36 -5.80 3.27
CA THR A 385 8.50 -7.15 3.82
C THR A 385 8.59 -7.14 5.34
N VAL A 386 8.11 -8.21 5.95
CA VAL A 386 8.42 -8.62 7.32
C VAL A 386 9.54 -9.63 7.21
N MET A 387 10.79 -9.17 7.39
CA MET A 387 11.98 -10.02 7.30
C MET A 387 12.14 -10.93 8.52
N ASP A 388 13.01 -11.93 8.46
CA ASP A 388 13.26 -12.87 9.56
C ASP A 388 13.68 -12.12 10.84
N GLU A 389 14.50 -11.08 10.70
CA GLU A 389 14.97 -10.22 11.79
C GLU A 389 14.03 -9.05 12.14
N HIS A 390 12.74 -9.17 11.80
CA HIS A 390 11.74 -8.12 11.97
C HIS A 390 11.74 -7.50 13.37
N ASN A 391 11.80 -8.31 14.40
CA ASN A 391 11.79 -7.82 15.79
C ASN A 391 13.02 -6.98 16.14
N TYR A 392 14.19 -7.36 15.60
CA TYR A 392 15.42 -6.58 15.77
C TYR A 392 15.31 -5.26 14.99
N ALA A 393 14.96 -5.35 13.71
CA ALA A 393 14.81 -4.21 12.81
C ALA A 393 13.82 -3.17 13.36
N THR A 394 12.63 -3.60 13.79
CA THR A 394 11.61 -2.72 14.37
C THR A 394 12.09 -2.00 15.63
N ARG A 395 12.71 -2.71 16.57
CA ARG A 395 13.25 -2.08 17.79
C ARG A 395 14.37 -1.09 17.51
N ALA A 396 15.24 -1.42 16.56
CA ALA A 396 16.35 -0.54 16.18
C ALA A 396 15.82 0.70 15.43
N TRP A 397 14.84 0.52 14.53
CA TRP A 397 14.19 1.61 13.82
C TRP A 397 13.46 2.56 14.77
N THR A 398 12.64 2.05 15.70
CA THR A 398 11.93 2.86 16.70
C THR A 398 12.90 3.72 17.51
N ARG A 399 14.05 3.16 17.94
CA ARG A 399 15.08 3.92 18.66
C ARG A 399 15.71 5.00 17.78
N PHE A 400 16.02 4.67 16.54
CA PHE A 400 16.56 5.63 15.58
C PHE A 400 15.60 6.79 15.33
N VAL A 401 14.33 6.53 15.05
CA VAL A 401 13.27 7.53 14.86
C VAL A 401 13.13 8.44 16.08
N ALA A 402 13.11 7.85 17.31
CA ALA A 402 13.06 8.63 18.54
C ALA A 402 14.24 9.59 18.69
N GLN A 403 15.44 9.18 18.26
CA GLN A 403 16.63 10.02 18.28
C GLN A 403 16.58 11.12 17.21
N VAL A 404 16.07 10.84 16.03
CA VAL A 404 15.88 11.84 14.96
C VAL A 404 14.84 12.87 15.37
N ASN A 405 13.72 12.45 15.96
CA ASN A 405 12.63 13.33 16.38
C ASN A 405 12.87 14.04 17.74
N GLY A 406 14.07 13.90 18.33
CA GLY A 406 14.40 14.54 19.60
C GLY A 406 13.64 14.01 20.82
N LYS A 407 13.05 12.80 20.72
CA LYS A 407 12.27 12.14 21.79
C LYS A 407 13.08 11.11 22.59
N ALA A 408 14.35 10.91 22.24
CA ALA A 408 15.21 9.99 22.98
C ALA A 408 15.61 10.61 24.32
N ARG A 409 15.19 9.98 25.42
CA ARG A 409 15.73 10.20 26.76
C ARG A 409 16.92 9.29 27.01
#